data_791575338a6bcaab625de38bc32ab269
#
_entry.id   791575338a6bcaab625de38bc32ab269
#
_cell.length_a   1.000
_cell.length_b   1.000
_cell.length_c   1.000
_cell.angle_alpha   90.00
_cell.angle_beta   90.00
_cell.angle_gamma   90.00
#
_symmetry.space_group_name_H-M   'P 1'
#
loop_
_entity.id
_entity.type
_entity.pdbx_description
1 polymer ?
#
loop_
_entity_poly.entity_id
_entity_poly.type
_entity_poly.pdbx_seq_one_letter_code
_entity_poly.pdbx_strand_id
1 'polypeptide(L)'
;TDPNSALYDEGIRWGTHTMIIKGVATPIFALCIPLLVKVMGKVYTHMTALLICGIGLLSVPFIHDKNLLYFPMITAGIAWASIVALPYVILVDHIPKKQYGIFMGIFNMFIVIPEIMVSLGIGKILMTVVHNNQSYAVAFGGILLLIAAAVTPSLRKFETSSEDMPKETE
;
A
#
# COMPACT_ATOMS: atom_id res chain seq x y z
N THR A 1 14.57 22.35 12.44
CA THR A 1 14.61 23.12 11.16
C THR A 1 13.70 24.31 11.31
N ASP A 2 14.26 25.51 11.06
CA ASP A 2 13.50 26.76 11.09
C ASP A 2 12.47 26.74 9.94
N PRO A 3 11.14 26.85 10.24
CA PRO A 3 10.10 26.87 9.20
C PRO A 3 10.25 28.01 8.17
N ASN A 4 11.01 29.06 8.51
CA ASN A 4 11.24 30.22 7.65
C ASN A 4 12.55 30.13 6.83
N SER A 5 13.22 28.99 6.81
CA SER A 5 14.45 28.82 6.02
C SER A 5 14.16 28.46 4.56
N ALA A 6 14.95 28.99 3.64
CA ALA A 6 14.86 28.67 2.20
C ALA A 6 15.02 27.15 1.93
N LEU A 7 15.79 26.45 2.74
CA LEU A 7 15.95 24.98 2.68
C LEU A 7 14.68 24.25 3.08
N TYR A 8 13.92 24.78 4.04
CA TYR A 8 12.63 24.21 4.44
C TYR A 8 11.62 24.32 3.29
N ASP A 9 11.53 25.49 2.65
CA ASP A 9 10.65 25.71 1.50
C ASP A 9 11.02 24.85 0.31
N GLU A 10 12.32 24.66 0.07
CA GLU A 10 12.78 23.73 -0.97
C GLU A 10 12.37 22.28 -0.65
N GLY A 11 12.51 21.85 0.60
CA GLY A 11 12.09 20.53 1.05
C GLY A 11 10.59 20.29 0.88
N ILE A 12 9.75 21.27 1.25
CA ILE A 12 8.28 21.23 1.05
C ILE A 12 7.96 21.10 -0.44
N ARG A 13 8.58 21.91 -1.28
CA ARG A 13 8.36 21.87 -2.73
C ARG A 13 8.71 20.52 -3.32
N TRP A 14 9.86 19.96 -2.96
CA TRP A 14 10.26 18.62 -3.41
C TRP A 14 9.31 17.54 -2.89
N GLY A 15 8.91 17.60 -1.64
CA GLY A 15 7.91 16.69 -1.06
C GLY A 15 6.59 16.73 -1.84
N THR A 16 6.12 17.93 -2.19
CA THR A 16 4.91 18.11 -2.99
C THR A 16 5.08 17.50 -4.40
N HIS A 17 6.21 17.72 -5.07
CA HIS A 17 6.48 17.13 -6.39
C HIS A 17 6.46 15.61 -6.34
N THR A 18 7.07 15.00 -5.34
CA THR A 18 7.06 13.53 -5.19
C THR A 18 5.66 12.98 -4.93
N MET A 19 4.82 13.71 -4.17
CA MET A 19 3.41 13.35 -3.98
C MET A 19 2.59 13.44 -5.26
N ILE A 20 2.85 14.42 -6.13
CA ILE A 20 2.22 14.53 -7.46
C ILE A 20 2.59 13.31 -8.30
N ILE A 21 3.86 12.90 -8.33
CA ILE A 21 4.32 11.71 -9.06
C ILE A 21 3.59 10.45 -8.59
N LYS A 22 3.49 10.24 -7.27
CA LYS A 22 2.68 9.16 -6.71
C LYS A 22 1.22 9.25 -7.16
N GLY A 23 0.64 10.46 -7.11
CA GLY A 23 -0.74 10.73 -7.51
C GLY A 23 -1.02 10.41 -8.98
N VAL A 24 -0.06 10.63 -9.87
CA VAL A 24 -0.16 10.29 -11.31
C VAL A 24 0.06 8.80 -11.54
N ALA A 25 1.01 8.18 -10.86
CA ALA A 25 1.29 6.74 -10.98
C ALA A 25 0.09 5.88 -10.55
N THR A 26 -0.65 6.31 -9.52
CA THR A 26 -1.79 5.55 -8.97
C THR A 26 -2.89 5.27 -10.01
N PRO A 27 -3.50 6.25 -10.69
CA PRO A 27 -4.54 5.99 -11.67
C PRO A 27 -4.03 5.25 -12.92
N ILE A 28 -2.78 5.50 -13.33
CA ILE A 28 -2.18 4.78 -14.46
C ILE A 28 -2.12 3.29 -14.14
N PHE A 29 -1.62 2.94 -12.97
CA PHE A 29 -1.55 1.53 -12.56
C PHE A 29 -2.94 0.94 -12.30
N ALA A 30 -3.88 1.72 -11.77
CA ALA A 30 -5.26 1.28 -11.57
C ALA A 30 -5.91 0.81 -12.87
N LEU A 31 -5.64 1.48 -13.99
CA LEU A 31 -6.10 1.05 -15.32
C LEU A 31 -5.44 -0.25 -15.79
N CYS A 32 -4.24 -0.57 -15.32
CA CYS A 32 -3.53 -1.80 -15.64
C CYS A 32 -3.99 -2.99 -14.78
N ILE A 33 -4.58 -2.77 -13.60
CA ILE A 33 -5.00 -3.83 -12.66
C ILE A 33 -5.87 -4.90 -13.34
N PRO A 34 -6.95 -4.57 -14.10
CA PRO A 34 -7.79 -5.60 -14.71
C PRO A 34 -7.02 -6.51 -15.69
N LEU A 35 -6.03 -5.96 -16.39
CA LEU A 35 -5.18 -6.72 -17.30
C LEU A 35 -4.24 -7.66 -16.53
N LEU A 36 -3.60 -7.15 -15.47
CA LEU A 36 -2.71 -7.94 -14.62
C LEU A 36 -3.46 -9.06 -13.90
N VAL A 37 -4.66 -8.78 -13.42
CA VAL A 37 -5.53 -9.78 -12.77
C VAL A 37 -5.90 -10.91 -13.74
N LYS A 38 -6.14 -10.61 -15.02
CA LYS A 38 -6.39 -11.64 -16.03
C LYS A 38 -5.19 -12.57 -16.26
N VAL A 39 -3.97 -12.05 -16.12
CA VAL A 39 -2.73 -12.81 -16.40
C VAL A 39 -2.24 -13.58 -15.17
N MET A 40 -2.26 -12.96 -14.01
CA MET A 40 -1.62 -13.51 -12.79
C MET A 40 -2.61 -13.80 -11.65
N GLY A 41 -3.88 -13.41 -11.79
CA GLY A 41 -4.87 -13.50 -10.71
C GLY A 41 -4.79 -12.33 -9.71
N LYS A 42 -5.84 -12.18 -8.88
CA LYS A 42 -5.99 -11.05 -7.95
C LYS A 42 -4.91 -11.06 -6.86
N VAL A 43 -4.66 -12.23 -6.27
CA VAL A 43 -3.70 -12.41 -5.17
C VAL A 43 -2.27 -12.10 -5.61
N TYR A 44 -1.83 -12.64 -6.75
CA TYR A 44 -0.46 -12.38 -7.23
C TYR A 44 -0.27 -10.95 -7.73
N THR A 45 -1.29 -10.34 -8.33
CA THR A 45 -1.24 -8.91 -8.71
C THR A 45 -1.03 -8.04 -7.47
N HIS A 46 -1.77 -8.32 -6.40
CA HIS A 46 -1.62 -7.60 -5.13
C HIS A 46 -0.23 -7.82 -4.51
N MET A 47 0.19 -9.07 -4.39
CA MET A 47 1.51 -9.43 -3.89
C MET A 47 2.64 -8.70 -4.63
N THR A 48 2.61 -8.72 -5.95
CA THR A 48 3.65 -8.07 -6.78
C THR A 48 3.69 -6.56 -6.56
N ALA A 49 2.53 -5.91 -6.46
CA ALA A 49 2.46 -4.48 -6.15
C ALA A 49 3.06 -4.14 -4.78
N LEU A 50 2.77 -4.95 -3.75
CA LEU A 50 3.36 -4.78 -2.42
C LEU A 50 4.87 -5.03 -2.41
N LEU A 51 5.35 -6.06 -3.13
CA LEU A 51 6.79 -6.35 -3.25
C LEU A 51 7.55 -5.18 -3.89
N ILE A 52 7.06 -4.69 -5.02
CA ILE A 52 7.69 -3.56 -5.74
C ILE A 52 7.76 -2.33 -4.83
N CYS A 53 6.69 -2.02 -4.11
CA CYS A 53 6.66 -0.88 -3.19
C CYS A 53 7.58 -1.10 -1.98
N GLY A 54 7.55 -2.30 -1.38
CA GLY A 54 8.42 -2.61 -0.25
C GLY A 54 9.89 -2.42 -0.58
N ILE A 55 10.33 -2.88 -1.74
CA ILE A 55 11.70 -2.66 -2.25
C ILE A 55 11.96 -1.17 -2.48
N GLY A 56 11.00 -0.47 -3.11
CA GLY A 56 11.09 0.97 -3.35
C GLY A 56 11.26 1.78 -2.06
N LEU A 57 10.47 1.51 -1.02
CA LEU A 57 10.58 2.21 0.25
C LEU A 57 11.85 1.84 1.03
N LEU A 58 12.32 0.59 0.92
CA LEU A 58 13.59 0.18 1.51
C LEU A 58 14.80 0.88 0.89
N SER A 59 14.70 1.33 -0.36
CA SER A 59 15.79 2.06 -1.01
C SER A 59 15.97 3.49 -0.49
N VAL A 60 14.96 4.08 0.17
CA VAL A 60 14.96 5.49 0.57
C VAL A 60 16.16 5.91 1.42
N PRO A 61 16.61 5.15 2.45
CA PRO A 61 17.78 5.54 3.23
C PRO A 61 19.10 5.60 2.44
N PHE A 62 19.16 4.92 1.28
CA PHE A 62 20.36 4.85 0.44
C PHE A 62 20.33 5.89 -0.68
N ILE A 63 19.22 6.61 -0.85
CA ILE A 63 19.07 7.64 -1.88
C ILE A 63 19.67 8.95 -1.37
N HIS A 64 20.70 9.43 -2.06
CA HIS A 64 21.35 10.71 -1.79
C HIS A 64 20.97 11.79 -2.82
N ASP A 65 20.56 11.38 -4.02
CA ASP A 65 20.08 12.29 -5.06
C ASP A 65 18.57 12.42 -4.99
N LYS A 66 18.10 13.67 -4.84
CA LYS A 66 16.66 14.01 -4.77
C LYS A 66 15.84 13.48 -5.95
N ASN A 67 16.44 13.39 -7.15
CA ASN A 67 15.74 12.88 -8.34
C ASN A 67 15.44 11.38 -8.23
N LEU A 68 16.25 10.61 -7.52
CA LEU A 68 16.02 9.18 -7.31
C LEU A 68 14.83 8.92 -6.38
N LEU A 69 14.35 9.91 -5.62
CA LEU A 69 13.14 9.80 -4.79
C LEU A 69 11.87 9.59 -5.62
N TYR A 70 11.89 9.87 -6.91
CA TYR A 70 10.76 9.54 -7.79
C TYR A 70 10.51 8.04 -7.89
N PHE A 71 11.57 7.22 -7.81
CA PHE A 71 11.43 5.77 -7.86
C PHE A 71 10.54 5.21 -6.73
N PRO A 72 10.84 5.41 -5.43
CA PRO A 72 9.96 4.94 -4.35
C PRO A 72 8.56 5.56 -4.42
N MET A 73 8.39 6.78 -4.95
CA MET A 73 7.08 7.39 -5.07
C MET A 73 6.23 6.76 -6.17
N ILE A 74 6.82 6.39 -7.31
CA ILE A 74 6.14 5.63 -8.36
C ILE A 74 5.71 4.26 -7.80
N THR A 75 6.61 3.54 -7.13
CA THR A 75 6.28 2.23 -6.55
C THR A 75 5.20 2.33 -5.46
N ALA A 76 5.20 3.41 -4.68
CA ALA A 76 4.15 3.70 -3.71
C ALA A 76 2.79 3.97 -4.40
N GLY A 77 2.78 4.64 -5.56
CA GLY A 77 1.57 4.83 -6.37
C GLY A 77 1.00 3.52 -6.89
N ILE A 78 1.86 2.61 -7.34
CA ILE A 78 1.50 1.26 -7.78
C ILE A 78 0.83 0.47 -6.65
N ALA A 79 1.48 0.42 -5.49
CA ALA A 79 0.94 -0.30 -4.34
C ALA A 79 -0.36 0.31 -3.84
N TRP A 80 -0.46 1.65 -3.80
CA TRP A 80 -1.66 2.34 -3.36
C TRP A 80 -2.88 1.97 -4.20
N ALA A 81 -2.75 1.95 -5.53
CA ALA A 81 -3.82 1.49 -6.42
C ALA A 81 -4.27 0.06 -6.10
N SER A 82 -3.31 -0.84 -5.85
CA SER A 82 -3.58 -2.23 -5.50
C SER A 82 -4.23 -2.37 -4.12
N ILE A 83 -3.73 -1.63 -3.10
CA ILE A 83 -4.24 -1.65 -1.71
C ILE A 83 -5.70 -1.18 -1.64
N VAL A 84 -6.05 -0.17 -2.43
CA VAL A 84 -7.41 0.38 -2.43
C VAL A 84 -8.40 -0.51 -3.17
N ALA A 85 -7.96 -1.28 -4.18
CA ALA A 85 -8.85 -2.03 -5.05
C ALA A 85 -8.91 -3.53 -4.71
N LEU A 86 -7.76 -4.22 -4.72
CA LEU A 86 -7.72 -5.68 -4.75
C LEU A 86 -8.20 -6.36 -3.46
N PRO A 87 -7.87 -5.90 -2.25
CA PRO A 87 -8.37 -6.54 -1.03
C PRO A 87 -9.90 -6.55 -0.94
N TYR A 88 -10.56 -5.47 -1.38
CA TYR A 88 -12.02 -5.41 -1.43
C TYR A 88 -12.60 -6.40 -2.44
N VAL A 89 -11.99 -6.51 -3.62
CA VAL A 89 -12.43 -7.47 -4.65
C VAL A 89 -12.25 -8.90 -4.17
N ILE A 90 -11.11 -9.22 -3.55
CA ILE A 90 -10.85 -10.55 -2.97
C ILE A 90 -11.88 -10.86 -1.87
N LEU A 91 -12.19 -9.89 -1.01
CA LEU A 91 -13.15 -10.06 0.07
C LEU A 91 -14.57 -10.34 -0.45
N VAL A 92 -15.03 -9.55 -1.42
CA VAL A 92 -16.38 -9.68 -2.00
C VAL A 92 -16.63 -11.05 -2.61
N ASP A 93 -15.62 -11.67 -3.22
CA ASP A 93 -15.75 -13.00 -3.82
C ASP A 93 -16.09 -14.11 -2.81
N HIS A 94 -15.81 -13.87 -1.51
CA HIS A 94 -15.91 -14.88 -0.45
C HIS A 94 -17.08 -14.64 0.51
N ILE A 95 -17.89 -13.59 0.28
CA ILE A 95 -18.95 -13.16 1.19
C ILE A 95 -20.32 -13.25 0.49
N PRO A 96 -21.35 -13.78 1.19
CA PRO A 96 -22.72 -13.72 0.70
C PRO A 96 -23.19 -12.29 0.48
N LYS A 97 -23.85 -12.00 -0.63
CA LYS A 97 -24.35 -10.65 -0.99
C LYS A 97 -25.12 -9.96 0.14
N LYS A 98 -25.90 -10.73 0.90
CA LYS A 98 -26.72 -10.21 2.03
C LYS A 98 -25.88 -9.65 3.19
N GLN A 99 -24.58 -9.99 3.27
CA GLN A 99 -23.69 -9.63 4.37
C GLN A 99 -22.60 -8.63 3.98
N TYR A 100 -22.57 -8.15 2.73
CA TYR A 100 -21.54 -7.24 2.23
C TYR A 100 -21.33 -6.03 3.15
N GLY A 101 -22.40 -5.38 3.61
CA GLY A 101 -22.27 -4.20 4.46
C GLY A 101 -21.53 -4.45 5.77
N ILE A 102 -21.83 -5.57 6.43
CA ILE A 102 -21.22 -5.95 7.71
C ILE A 102 -19.71 -6.25 7.50
N PHE A 103 -19.39 -7.11 6.54
CA PHE A 103 -18.00 -7.50 6.29
C PHE A 103 -17.15 -6.35 5.78
N MET A 104 -17.70 -5.47 4.93
CA MET A 104 -17.02 -4.25 4.49
C MET A 104 -16.77 -3.28 5.64
N GLY A 105 -17.73 -3.16 6.57
CA GLY A 105 -17.55 -2.36 7.80
C GLY A 105 -16.42 -2.92 8.67
N ILE A 106 -16.42 -4.23 8.92
CA ILE A 106 -15.35 -4.90 9.69
C ILE A 106 -14.00 -4.71 8.98
N PHE A 107 -13.93 -4.91 7.67
CA PHE A 107 -12.71 -4.72 6.90
C PHE A 107 -12.17 -3.29 7.01
N ASN A 108 -13.04 -2.28 6.94
CA ASN A 108 -12.64 -0.89 7.15
C ASN A 108 -12.07 -0.64 8.55
N MET A 109 -12.56 -1.32 9.58
CA MET A 109 -12.00 -1.19 10.93
C MET A 109 -10.53 -1.64 10.98
N PHE A 110 -10.14 -2.69 10.22
CA PHE A 110 -8.73 -3.11 10.11
C PHE A 110 -7.84 -2.07 9.45
N ILE A 111 -8.39 -1.14 8.68
CA ILE A 111 -7.65 -0.01 8.09
C ILE A 111 -7.61 1.16 9.09
N VAL A 112 -8.77 1.55 9.62
CA VAL A 112 -8.94 2.76 10.44
C VAL A 112 -8.29 2.61 11.82
N ILE A 113 -8.38 1.44 12.46
CA ILE A 113 -7.81 1.24 13.81
C ILE A 113 -6.29 1.49 13.82
N PRO A 114 -5.46 0.90 12.94
CA PRO A 114 -4.03 1.21 12.88
C PRO A 114 -3.75 2.68 12.58
N GLU A 115 -4.54 3.34 11.74
CA GLU A 115 -4.40 4.76 11.41
C GLU A 115 -4.63 5.65 12.65
N ILE A 116 -5.68 5.36 13.42
CA ILE A 116 -5.93 6.02 14.71
C ILE A 116 -4.77 5.78 15.68
N MET A 117 -4.28 4.56 15.81
CA MET A 117 -3.17 4.23 16.70
C MET A 117 -1.89 5.00 16.35
N VAL A 118 -1.57 5.13 15.06
CA VAL A 118 -0.44 5.93 14.60
C VAL A 118 -0.64 7.41 14.96
N SER A 119 -1.85 7.93 14.75
CA SER A 119 -2.20 9.33 15.06
C SER A 119 -2.15 9.61 16.56
N LEU A 120 -2.52 8.66 17.42
CA LEU A 120 -2.51 8.79 18.88
C LEU A 120 -1.11 8.76 19.51
N GLY A 121 -0.06 8.48 18.77
CA GLY A 121 1.31 8.61 19.27
C GLY A 121 2.27 7.47 18.92
N ILE A 122 1.81 6.36 18.37
CA ILE A 122 2.72 5.29 17.90
C ILE A 122 3.71 5.83 16.88
N GLY A 123 3.30 6.80 16.04
CA GLY A 123 4.20 7.50 15.14
C GLY A 123 5.35 8.22 15.85
N LYS A 124 5.10 8.83 17.02
CA LYS A 124 6.15 9.47 17.84
C LYS A 124 7.10 8.43 18.42
N ILE A 125 6.57 7.30 18.90
CA ILE A 125 7.39 6.20 19.43
C ILE A 125 8.30 5.66 18.33
N LEU A 126 7.75 5.42 17.13
CA LEU A 126 8.53 4.98 15.98
C LEU A 126 9.65 5.97 15.65
N MET A 127 9.34 7.28 15.62
CA MET A 127 10.34 8.30 15.34
C MET A 127 11.46 8.32 16.39
N THR A 128 11.13 8.08 17.67
CA THR A 128 12.14 7.93 18.73
C THR A 128 13.04 6.73 18.49
N VAL A 129 12.46 5.58 18.13
CA VAL A 129 13.22 4.34 17.84
C VAL A 129 14.17 4.51 16.67
N VAL A 130 13.75 5.21 15.61
CA VAL A 130 14.59 5.49 14.45
C VAL A 130 15.46 6.75 14.59
N HIS A 131 15.67 7.24 15.82
CA HIS A 131 16.48 8.42 16.12
C HIS A 131 16.05 9.68 15.36
N ASN A 132 14.75 9.88 15.18
CA ASN A 132 14.13 10.96 14.40
C ASN A 132 14.57 11.01 12.91
N ASN A 133 15.08 9.91 12.37
CA ASN A 133 15.42 9.81 10.97
C ASN A 133 14.21 9.30 10.14
N GLN A 134 13.59 10.21 9.41
CA GLN A 134 12.39 9.93 8.62
C GLN A 134 12.63 8.86 7.54
N SER A 135 13.84 8.79 6.97
CA SER A 135 14.17 7.79 5.95
C SER A 135 14.09 6.36 6.49
N TYR A 136 14.54 6.15 7.72
CA TYR A 136 14.42 4.84 8.37
C TYR A 136 12.97 4.51 8.75
N ALA A 137 12.16 5.50 9.11
CA ALA A 137 10.74 5.28 9.35
C ALA A 137 10.02 4.82 8.06
N VAL A 138 10.36 5.42 6.92
CA VAL A 138 9.84 5.00 5.60
C VAL A 138 10.32 3.59 5.25
N ALA A 139 11.60 3.28 5.46
CA ALA A 139 12.15 1.94 5.22
C ALA A 139 11.48 0.87 6.11
N PHE A 140 11.15 1.19 7.36
CA PHE A 140 10.37 0.32 8.23
C PHE A 140 8.99 -0.02 7.63
N GLY A 141 8.29 0.98 7.06
CA GLY A 141 7.08 0.76 6.28
C GLY A 141 7.31 -0.19 5.10
N GLY A 142 8.45 -0.08 4.42
CA GLY A 142 8.88 -1.00 3.36
C GLY A 142 9.01 -2.45 3.84
N ILE A 143 9.60 -2.68 5.02
CA ILE A 143 9.70 -4.02 5.63
C ILE A 143 8.30 -4.60 5.89
N LEU A 144 7.38 -3.80 6.44
CA LEU A 144 6.02 -4.25 6.70
C LEU A 144 5.28 -4.63 5.42
N LEU A 145 5.49 -3.89 4.33
CA LEU A 145 4.93 -4.24 3.01
C LEU A 145 5.51 -5.54 2.46
N LEU A 146 6.81 -5.81 2.65
CA LEU A 146 7.42 -7.08 2.24
C LEU A 146 6.87 -8.26 3.04
N ILE A 147 6.65 -8.07 4.35
CA ILE A 147 5.99 -9.09 5.19
C ILE A 147 4.56 -9.32 4.69
N ALA A 148 3.80 -8.26 4.42
CA ALA A 148 2.46 -8.37 3.87
C ALA A 148 2.45 -9.09 2.52
N ALA A 149 3.40 -8.79 1.64
CA ALA A 149 3.56 -9.47 0.36
C ALA A 149 3.85 -10.97 0.54
N ALA A 150 4.70 -11.34 1.51
CA ALA A 150 5.03 -12.74 1.81
C ALA A 150 3.83 -13.53 2.37
N VAL A 151 2.92 -12.87 3.09
CA VAL A 151 1.70 -13.49 3.64
C VAL A 151 0.58 -13.58 2.59
N THR A 152 0.55 -12.66 1.62
CA THR A 152 -0.52 -12.57 0.61
C THR A 152 -0.80 -13.89 -0.15
N PRO A 153 0.20 -14.72 -0.53
CA PRO A 153 -0.07 -16.00 -1.22
C PRO A 153 -0.90 -16.99 -0.41
N SER A 154 -0.94 -16.86 0.93
CA SER A 154 -1.78 -17.70 1.79
C SER A 154 -3.28 -17.54 1.47
N LEU A 155 -3.67 -16.39 0.92
CA LEU A 155 -5.05 -16.11 0.49
C LEU A 155 -5.48 -16.93 -0.73
N ARG A 156 -4.53 -17.47 -1.49
CA ARG A 156 -4.83 -18.29 -2.68
C ARG A 156 -5.62 -19.57 -2.33
N LYS A 157 -5.41 -20.12 -1.15
CA LYS A 157 -6.17 -21.30 -0.69
C LYS A 157 -7.68 -21.03 -0.66
N PHE A 158 -8.06 -19.78 -0.44
CA PHE A 158 -9.47 -19.36 -0.42
C PHE A 158 -9.99 -19.09 -1.84
N GLU A 159 -9.16 -18.64 -2.78
CA GLU A 159 -9.54 -18.37 -4.17
C GLU A 159 -9.94 -19.66 -4.90
N THR A 160 -9.23 -20.76 -4.68
CA THR A 160 -9.51 -22.08 -5.29
C THR A 160 -10.81 -22.70 -4.74
N SER A 161 -11.16 -22.45 -3.48
CA SER A 161 -12.35 -23.00 -2.85
C SER A 161 -13.66 -22.34 -3.32
N SER A 162 -13.59 -21.11 -3.86
CA SER A 162 -14.78 -20.40 -4.37
C SER A 162 -15.14 -20.77 -5.81
N GLU A 163 -14.18 -21.28 -6.59
CA GLU A 163 -14.46 -21.80 -7.94
C GLU A 163 -15.20 -23.15 -7.92
N ASP A 164 -15.05 -23.93 -6.83
CA ASP A 164 -15.68 -25.22 -6.65
C ASP A 164 -17.09 -25.15 -6.01
N MET A 165 -17.57 -23.97 -5.62
CA MET A 165 -18.94 -23.84 -5.09
C MET A 165 -19.96 -23.87 -6.25
N PRO A 166 -21.01 -24.71 -6.17
CA PRO A 166 -22.09 -24.71 -7.15
C PRO A 166 -22.69 -23.32 -7.25
N LYS A 167 -22.74 -22.74 -8.46
CA LYS A 167 -23.50 -21.53 -8.71
C LYS A 167 -24.94 -21.84 -8.35
N GLU A 168 -25.41 -21.30 -7.22
CA GLU A 168 -26.86 -21.35 -6.91
C GLU A 168 -27.57 -20.71 -8.10
N THR A 169 -28.25 -21.55 -8.85
CA THR A 169 -29.17 -21.15 -9.90
C THR A 169 -30.29 -20.34 -9.25
N GLU A 170 -30.44 -19.10 -9.69
CA GLU A 170 -31.59 -18.23 -9.37
C GLU A 170 -32.93 -18.87 -9.71
#